data_6c08aca4d4a0ea6ff9b65b3b57096382
#
_entry.id   6c08aca4d4a0ea6ff9b65b3b57096382
#
_cell.length_a   1.000
_cell.length_b   1.000
_cell.length_c   1.000
_cell.angle_alpha   90.00
_cell.angle_beta   90.00
_cell.angle_gamma   90.00
#
_symmetry.space_group_name_H-M   'P 1'
#
loop_
_entity.id
_entity.type
_entity.pdbx_description
1 polymer ?
#
loop_
_entity_poly.entity_id
_entity_poly.type
_entity_poly.pdbx_seq_one_letter_code
_entity_poly.pdbx_strand_id
1 'polypeptide(L)'
;MAENRRKSENIRRANRVIQTRTFVLMLVLGVAVFLVLALKLYQLQIKQHDYYQSKALDQQTRSTVVTASRGTIYDRNGNELAVSATAETVFLSPKELAEELEKPETKWTKESLSAGLSQLLGVTQESILEQMERTYSQYEVVKLRVDEDTANAVRELLNDNEVHGVYLETDAKRYYPYGSLAAHVIGFVGTDNTGLYGLEAQYEEELQGQTGLVVSAKDNGGNALPYEYEQYYASHNGDDLVLTLDTNVQYYLEKYVKEMADQFEAANGATGIVMDVKTGGVLGMVSYPNYDLNNYSEVSDARLKAAIEDGSASLADQQLRQWRNKALNDTYEPGSTFKILTLSAALEEGVVDMSSTFECSGSITVMGQTIHCSNTSGHGHQTLKEATGNSCNPAFINCGLGLGTDTFYEYMRSFGLLEGSGIDLAGEATGIFMAQSDFSQLDLACYAFGQNFNVTPISLIAAQAACINGGYLYQPHVVEQIRDSSGAVVYQHDNTPLRQVVSQQTSATARECLEYVVSDGGGRNGQVKGYRIGGKTGTADKVKTGDV
;
A
#
# COMPACT_ATOMS: atom_id res chain seq x y z
N MET A 1 96.70 61.02 -22.43
CA MET A 1 95.51 61.30 -21.63
C MET A 1 94.18 61.23 -22.47
N ALA A 2 94.14 61.54 -23.75
CA ALA A 2 92.92 61.48 -24.55
C ALA A 2 92.42 60.06 -24.84
N GLU A 3 93.30 59.09 -24.98
CA GLU A 3 92.87 57.69 -25.31
C GLU A 3 92.20 56.94 -24.09
N ASN A 4 92.66 57.22 -22.86
CA ASN A 4 92.04 56.70 -21.70
C ASN A 4 90.65 57.32 -21.38
N ARG A 5 90.42 58.55 -21.77
CA ARG A 5 89.09 59.18 -21.68
C ARG A 5 88.05 58.54 -22.67
N ARG A 6 88.46 58.31 -23.93
CA ARG A 6 87.62 57.65 -24.94
C ARG A 6 87.29 56.19 -24.54
N LYS A 7 88.26 55.44 -23.97
CA LYS A 7 87.98 54.08 -23.46
C LYS A 7 86.97 54.09 -22.31
N SER A 8 87.08 55.04 -21.37
CA SER A 8 86.15 55.12 -20.19
C SER A 8 84.77 55.59 -20.65
N GLU A 9 84.62 56.50 -21.68
CA GLU A 9 83.36 56.89 -22.23
C GLU A 9 82.66 55.74 -22.99
N ASN A 10 83.42 54.97 -23.76
CA ASN A 10 82.89 53.79 -24.46
C ASN A 10 82.42 52.70 -23.50
N ILE A 11 83.13 52.46 -22.40
CA ILE A 11 82.76 51.53 -21.36
C ILE A 11 81.46 52.06 -20.66
N ARG A 12 81.38 53.32 -20.32
CA ARG A 12 80.18 53.93 -19.76
C ARG A 12 78.97 53.89 -20.70
N ARG A 13 79.21 54.09 -22.03
CA ARG A 13 78.13 53.93 -23.01
C ARG A 13 77.67 52.48 -23.16
N ALA A 14 78.59 51.50 -23.18
CA ALA A 14 78.29 50.11 -23.30
C ALA A 14 77.50 49.63 -22.01
N ASN A 15 77.94 50.06 -20.83
CA ASN A 15 77.23 49.77 -19.61
C ASN A 15 75.82 50.38 -19.56
N ARG A 16 75.64 51.60 -20.03
CA ARG A 16 74.30 52.22 -20.11
C ARG A 16 73.42 51.50 -21.10
N VAL A 17 73.92 51.04 -22.24
CA VAL A 17 73.16 50.27 -23.22
C VAL A 17 72.77 48.92 -22.68
N ILE A 18 73.67 48.27 -21.98
CA ILE A 18 73.38 46.97 -21.27
C ILE A 18 72.33 47.20 -20.21
N GLN A 19 72.51 48.22 -19.35
CA GLN A 19 71.50 48.52 -18.29
C GLN A 19 70.14 48.84 -18.86
N THR A 20 70.06 49.63 -19.95
CA THR A 20 68.80 49.96 -20.62
C THR A 20 68.16 48.68 -21.20
N ARG A 21 68.94 47.82 -21.87
CA ARG A 21 68.47 46.57 -22.44
C ARG A 21 67.97 45.62 -21.35
N THR A 22 68.73 45.48 -20.23
CA THR A 22 68.30 44.66 -19.10
C THR A 22 67.03 45.20 -18.45
N PHE A 23 66.94 46.53 -18.30
CA PHE A 23 65.72 47.18 -17.77
C PHE A 23 64.51 46.96 -18.69
N VAL A 24 64.68 47.13 -20.02
CA VAL A 24 63.62 46.87 -20.98
C VAL A 24 63.23 45.38 -20.96
N LEU A 25 64.20 44.48 -20.88
CA LEU A 25 63.94 43.04 -20.81
C LEU A 25 63.20 42.63 -19.52
N MET A 26 63.59 43.21 -18.37
CA MET A 26 62.87 43.01 -17.09
C MET A 26 61.46 43.60 -17.14
N LEU A 27 61.28 44.75 -17.77
CA LEU A 27 59.97 45.37 -17.92
C LEU A 27 59.04 44.54 -18.82
N VAL A 28 59.56 44.04 -19.94
CA VAL A 28 58.80 43.16 -20.85
C VAL A 28 58.46 41.86 -20.16
N LEU A 29 59.40 41.25 -19.42
CA LEU A 29 59.17 40.03 -18.66
C LEU A 29 58.14 40.26 -17.54
N GLY A 30 58.20 41.37 -16.83
CA GLY A 30 57.25 41.74 -15.78
C GLY A 30 55.84 41.93 -16.34
N VAL A 31 55.73 42.66 -17.48
CA VAL A 31 54.44 42.83 -18.17
C VAL A 31 53.88 41.49 -18.69
N ALA A 32 54.74 40.61 -19.22
CA ALA A 32 54.30 39.29 -19.71
C ALA A 32 53.79 38.42 -18.54
N VAL A 33 54.50 38.40 -17.40
CA VAL A 33 54.03 37.68 -16.20
C VAL A 33 52.70 38.26 -15.69
N PHE A 34 52.58 39.59 -15.63
CA PHE A 34 51.35 40.22 -15.19
C PHE A 34 50.18 39.93 -16.11
N LEU A 35 50.43 39.85 -17.43
CA LEU A 35 49.40 39.52 -18.44
C LEU A 35 48.92 38.09 -18.29
N VAL A 36 49.83 37.13 -18.02
CA VAL A 36 49.47 35.73 -17.75
C VAL A 36 48.64 35.62 -16.44
N LEU A 37 49.02 36.35 -15.40
CA LEU A 37 48.24 36.40 -14.14
C LEU A 37 46.88 37.01 -14.33
N ALA A 38 46.77 38.12 -15.09
CA ALA A 38 45.50 38.77 -15.40
C ALA A 38 44.58 37.85 -16.20
N LEU A 39 45.12 37.14 -17.23
CA LEU A 39 44.36 36.14 -17.98
C LEU A 39 43.89 34.98 -17.11
N LYS A 40 44.71 34.52 -16.17
CA LYS A 40 44.33 33.47 -15.23
C LYS A 40 43.25 33.93 -14.25
N LEU A 41 43.37 35.16 -13.75
CA LEU A 41 42.32 35.77 -12.89
C LEU A 41 41.02 35.95 -13.66
N TYR A 42 41.07 36.44 -14.92
CA TYR A 42 39.90 36.55 -15.77
C TYR A 42 39.24 35.17 -15.98
N GLN A 43 40.02 34.14 -16.24
CA GLN A 43 39.51 32.77 -16.39
C GLN A 43 38.80 32.27 -15.11
N LEU A 44 39.42 32.48 -13.96
CA LEU A 44 38.88 32.01 -12.67
C LEU A 44 37.65 32.84 -12.21
N GLN A 45 37.75 34.19 -12.30
CA GLN A 45 36.74 35.08 -11.74
C GLN A 45 35.54 35.34 -12.66
N ILE A 46 35.73 35.19 -13.98
CA ILE A 46 34.65 35.48 -14.95
C ILE A 46 34.19 34.22 -15.69
N LYS A 47 35.12 33.45 -16.31
CA LYS A 47 34.70 32.26 -17.07
C LYS A 47 34.30 31.06 -16.20
N GLN A 48 34.93 30.92 -15.06
CA GLN A 48 34.71 29.79 -14.14
C GLN A 48 34.04 30.26 -12.83
N HIS A 49 33.51 31.47 -12.82
CA HIS A 49 32.85 32.04 -11.62
C HIS A 49 31.76 31.12 -11.12
N ASP A 50 30.79 30.76 -11.95
CA ASP A 50 29.63 29.94 -11.58
C ASP A 50 30.05 28.55 -11.09
N TYR A 51 31.08 27.96 -11.70
CA TYR A 51 31.63 26.66 -11.28
C TYR A 51 32.26 26.72 -9.89
N TYR A 52 33.09 27.73 -9.60
CA TYR A 52 33.73 27.86 -8.28
C TYR A 52 32.75 28.38 -7.23
N GLN A 53 31.79 29.18 -7.62
CA GLN A 53 30.72 29.63 -6.72
C GLN A 53 29.84 28.43 -6.32
N SER A 54 29.42 27.58 -7.27
CA SER A 54 28.69 26.35 -6.96
C SER A 54 29.48 25.45 -6.02
N LYS A 55 30.77 25.19 -6.31
CA LYS A 55 31.63 24.40 -5.42
C LYS A 55 31.82 25.01 -4.03
N ALA A 56 31.92 26.33 -3.94
CA ALA A 56 32.01 27.01 -2.65
C ALA A 56 30.69 26.90 -1.87
N LEU A 57 29.55 27.05 -2.55
CA LEU A 57 28.22 26.84 -1.95
C LEU A 57 28.07 25.41 -1.44
N ASP A 58 28.43 24.39 -2.23
CA ASP A 58 28.38 22.98 -1.82
C ASP A 58 29.25 22.68 -0.59
N GLN A 59 30.38 23.38 -0.42
CA GLN A 59 31.23 23.25 0.77
C GLN A 59 30.79 24.08 1.96
N GLN A 60 30.08 25.20 1.73
CA GLN A 60 29.69 26.15 2.78
C GLN A 60 28.22 26.01 3.20
N THR A 61 27.43 25.17 2.52
CA THR A 61 26.03 24.94 2.90
C THR A 61 25.86 23.57 3.53
N ARG A 62 24.99 23.51 4.54
CA ARG A 62 24.42 22.29 5.08
C ARG A 62 22.95 22.28 4.69
N SER A 63 22.51 21.21 4.03
CA SER A 63 21.11 20.96 3.77
C SER A 63 20.57 20.03 4.85
N THR A 64 19.56 20.48 5.57
CA THR A 64 18.81 19.66 6.51
C THR A 64 17.45 19.35 5.89
N VAL A 65 17.15 18.07 5.74
CA VAL A 65 15.85 17.60 5.23
C VAL A 65 14.81 17.80 6.33
N VAL A 66 13.69 18.45 5.99
CA VAL A 66 12.52 18.55 6.86
C VAL A 66 11.53 17.50 6.40
N THR A 67 11.46 16.39 7.12
CA THR A 67 10.59 15.26 6.77
C THR A 67 9.13 15.69 6.85
N ALA A 68 8.37 15.41 5.78
CA ALA A 68 6.92 15.54 5.80
C ALA A 68 6.29 14.39 6.59
N SER A 69 5.23 14.67 7.32
CA SER A 69 4.41 13.62 7.93
C SER A 69 3.51 13.00 6.87
N ARG A 70 3.43 11.67 6.87
CA ARG A 70 2.50 10.93 6.03
C ARG A 70 1.07 11.18 6.51
N GLY A 71 0.13 11.39 5.60
CA GLY A 71 -1.28 11.68 5.88
C GLY A 71 -1.93 10.60 6.75
N THR A 72 -2.94 10.97 7.51
CA THR A 72 -3.68 10.07 8.41
C THR A 72 -4.76 9.32 7.64
N ILE A 73 -5.00 8.06 7.99
CA ILE A 73 -6.12 7.27 7.46
C ILE A 73 -7.19 7.18 8.55
N TYR A 74 -8.38 7.70 8.26
CA TYR A 74 -9.54 7.70 9.14
C TYR A 74 -10.61 6.72 8.68
N ASP A 75 -11.35 6.14 9.63
CA ASP A 75 -12.60 5.48 9.31
C ASP A 75 -13.71 6.51 8.99
N ARG A 76 -14.90 6.05 8.60
CA ARG A 76 -16.04 6.93 8.31
C ARG A 76 -16.51 7.78 9.50
N ASN A 77 -16.15 7.42 10.72
CA ASN A 77 -16.54 8.07 11.96
C ASN A 77 -15.45 9.01 12.50
N GLY A 78 -14.29 9.09 11.82
CA GLY A 78 -13.15 9.89 12.22
C GLY A 78 -12.20 9.20 13.21
N ASN A 79 -12.28 7.87 13.36
CA ASN A 79 -11.30 7.12 14.14
C ASN A 79 -10.01 6.96 13.32
N GLU A 80 -8.86 7.20 13.94
CA GLU A 80 -7.55 7.10 13.31
C GLU A 80 -7.12 5.63 13.17
N LEU A 81 -7.02 5.16 11.92
CA LEU A 81 -6.61 3.79 11.60
C LEU A 81 -5.10 3.68 11.35
N ALA A 82 -4.50 4.73 10.81
CA ALA A 82 -3.06 4.85 10.60
C ALA A 82 -2.62 6.31 10.78
N VAL A 83 -1.60 6.53 11.59
CA VAL A 83 -1.07 7.87 11.91
C VAL A 83 0.45 7.91 11.77
N SER A 84 1.01 9.09 11.54
CA SER A 84 2.45 9.33 11.63
C SER A 84 2.79 9.86 13.00
N ALA A 85 3.52 9.09 13.80
CA ALA A 85 4.03 9.49 15.10
C ALA A 85 5.46 10.04 14.94
N THR A 86 5.80 11.08 15.70
CA THR A 86 7.17 11.58 15.78
C THR A 86 8.08 10.48 16.31
N ALA A 87 9.18 10.25 15.64
CA ALA A 87 10.21 9.30 16.02
C ALA A 87 11.58 9.92 15.76
N GLU A 88 12.64 9.27 16.17
CA GLU A 88 13.99 9.75 15.92
C GLU A 88 14.88 8.63 15.40
N THR A 89 15.72 8.96 14.43
CA THR A 89 16.75 8.04 13.92
C THR A 89 18.06 8.32 14.62
N VAL A 90 18.65 7.28 15.21
CA VAL A 90 19.95 7.35 15.88
C VAL A 90 21.04 6.98 14.89
N PHE A 91 22.02 7.88 14.69
CA PHE A 91 23.16 7.63 13.81
C PHE A 91 24.49 8.04 14.45
N LEU A 92 25.57 7.46 13.95
CA LEU A 92 26.94 7.75 14.36
C LEU A 92 27.64 8.59 13.30
N SER A 93 28.55 9.45 13.74
CA SER A 93 29.65 10.00 12.95
C SER A 93 30.95 9.31 13.38
N PRO A 94 31.32 8.14 12.79
CA PRO A 94 32.51 7.40 13.20
C PRO A 94 33.80 8.23 13.13
N LYS A 95 33.86 9.18 12.19
CA LYS A 95 34.95 10.14 12.08
C LYS A 95 35.09 11.00 13.34
N GLU A 96 34.02 11.61 13.80
CA GLU A 96 34.01 12.47 14.98
C GLU A 96 34.27 11.67 16.26
N LEU A 97 33.70 10.47 16.37
CA LEU A 97 33.96 9.56 17.49
C LEU A 97 35.43 9.16 17.56
N ALA A 98 36.10 8.91 16.41
CA ALA A 98 37.53 8.61 16.37
C ALA A 98 38.39 9.81 16.80
N GLU A 99 38.04 11.04 16.33
CA GLU A 99 38.70 12.28 16.73
C GLU A 99 38.52 12.58 18.23
N GLU A 100 37.37 12.24 18.81
CA GLU A 100 37.10 12.43 20.23
C GLU A 100 37.88 11.44 21.10
N LEU A 101 38.03 10.20 20.67
CA LEU A 101 38.82 9.18 21.38
C LEU A 101 40.32 9.50 21.48
N GLU A 102 40.84 10.39 20.62
CA GLU A 102 42.23 10.87 20.73
C GLU A 102 42.43 11.90 21.85
N LYS A 103 41.35 12.45 22.41
CA LYS A 103 41.40 13.46 23.48
C LYS A 103 41.56 12.80 24.85
N PRO A 104 42.49 13.27 25.68
CA PRO A 104 42.76 12.65 27.00
C PRO A 104 41.61 12.83 28.02
N GLU A 105 40.69 13.76 27.80
CA GLU A 105 39.52 14.03 28.65
C GLU A 105 38.35 13.11 28.36
N THR A 106 38.39 12.27 27.31
CA THR A 106 37.27 11.40 26.92
C THR A 106 36.95 10.38 28.01
N LYS A 107 35.69 10.36 28.47
CA LYS A 107 35.20 9.53 29.59
C LYS A 107 34.69 8.15 29.18
N TRP A 108 34.58 7.87 27.88
CA TRP A 108 34.02 6.64 27.33
C TRP A 108 35.01 5.90 26.42
N THR A 109 34.74 4.63 26.18
CA THR A 109 35.48 3.79 25.20
C THR A 109 34.49 3.26 24.16
N LYS A 110 35.00 2.76 23.01
CA LYS A 110 34.14 2.16 21.98
C LYS A 110 33.28 1.04 22.56
N GLU A 111 33.85 0.21 23.44
CA GLU A 111 33.16 -0.90 24.08
C GLU A 111 32.06 -0.42 25.03
N SER A 112 32.31 0.60 25.85
CA SER A 112 31.34 1.12 26.80
C SER A 112 30.18 1.83 26.10
N LEU A 113 30.46 2.63 25.09
CA LEU A 113 29.45 3.33 24.30
C LEU A 113 28.61 2.35 23.48
N SER A 114 29.25 1.41 22.77
CA SER A 114 28.55 0.41 21.99
C SER A 114 27.66 -0.51 22.86
N ALA A 115 28.13 -0.87 24.06
CA ALA A 115 27.31 -1.66 25.00
C ALA A 115 26.08 -0.88 25.50
N GLY A 116 26.24 0.41 25.85
CA GLY A 116 25.13 1.27 26.26
C GLY A 116 24.10 1.45 25.14
N LEU A 117 24.55 1.76 23.93
CA LEU A 117 23.67 1.90 22.77
C LEU A 117 22.99 0.56 22.41
N SER A 118 23.72 -0.56 22.47
CA SER A 118 23.17 -1.91 22.23
C SER A 118 22.01 -2.22 23.19
N GLN A 119 22.17 -1.91 24.47
CA GLN A 119 21.16 -2.15 25.48
C GLN A 119 19.90 -1.32 25.26
N LEU A 120 20.05 -0.04 24.88
CA LEU A 120 18.91 0.87 24.66
C LEU A 120 18.20 0.63 23.32
N LEU A 121 18.97 0.35 22.26
CA LEU A 121 18.47 0.28 20.89
C LEU A 121 18.08 -1.15 20.44
N GLY A 122 18.47 -2.17 21.20
CA GLY A 122 18.24 -3.57 20.82
C GLY A 122 19.00 -3.99 19.54
N VAL A 123 20.14 -3.35 19.26
CA VAL A 123 21.05 -3.68 18.16
C VAL A 123 22.26 -4.39 18.75
N THR A 124 22.84 -5.37 18.03
CA THR A 124 24.01 -6.08 18.55
C THR A 124 25.20 -5.16 18.72
N GLN A 125 25.95 -5.36 19.81
CA GLN A 125 27.13 -4.55 20.11
C GLN A 125 28.19 -4.65 19.00
N GLU A 126 28.34 -5.84 18.41
CA GLU A 126 29.27 -6.11 17.32
C GLU A 126 28.95 -5.24 16.09
N SER A 127 27.67 -5.10 15.73
CA SER A 127 27.23 -4.26 14.61
C SER A 127 27.60 -2.78 14.84
N ILE A 128 27.39 -2.28 16.07
CA ILE A 128 27.72 -0.89 16.41
C ILE A 128 29.23 -0.67 16.37
N LEU A 129 30.02 -1.60 16.88
CA LEU A 129 31.49 -1.55 16.82
C LEU A 129 31.99 -1.56 15.36
N GLU A 130 31.40 -2.42 14.50
CA GLU A 130 31.76 -2.46 13.08
C GLU A 130 31.48 -1.12 12.39
N GLN A 131 30.33 -0.46 12.71
CA GLN A 131 30.01 0.87 12.21
C GLN A 131 31.04 1.91 12.70
N MET A 132 31.45 1.87 13.98
CA MET A 132 32.47 2.77 14.55
C MET A 132 33.85 2.64 13.91
N GLU A 133 34.20 1.48 13.33
CA GLU A 133 35.44 1.28 12.62
C GLU A 133 35.53 2.01 11.26
N ARG A 134 34.40 2.46 10.72
CA ARG A 134 34.31 3.17 9.43
C ARG A 134 34.67 4.65 9.56
N THR A 135 35.87 4.95 10.09
CA THR A 135 36.32 6.30 10.45
C THR A 135 36.32 7.34 9.31
N TYR A 136 36.08 6.92 8.06
CA TYR A 136 35.89 7.81 6.91
C TYR A 136 34.45 8.30 6.79
N SER A 137 33.50 7.65 7.46
CA SER A 137 32.06 7.98 7.40
C SER A 137 31.67 9.02 8.46
N GLN A 138 30.73 9.88 8.12
CA GLN A 138 30.11 10.86 9.04
C GLN A 138 28.65 10.54 9.35
N TYR A 139 28.10 9.48 8.74
CA TYR A 139 26.69 9.10 8.88
C TYR A 139 26.54 7.58 8.75
N GLU A 140 26.39 6.91 9.89
CA GLU A 140 26.11 5.47 9.97
C GLU A 140 24.89 5.27 10.86
N VAL A 141 23.80 4.80 10.29
CA VAL A 141 22.53 4.60 11.01
C VAL A 141 22.63 3.40 11.93
N VAL A 142 22.44 3.61 13.23
CA VAL A 142 22.39 2.54 14.25
C VAL A 142 20.98 1.98 14.37
N LYS A 143 19.98 2.87 14.50
CA LYS A 143 18.58 2.48 14.63
C LYS A 143 17.68 3.53 14.03
N LEU A 144 16.81 3.09 13.13
CA LEU A 144 15.74 3.93 12.57
C LEU A 144 14.57 4.02 13.55
N ARG A 145 13.96 5.21 13.64
CA ARG A 145 12.63 5.47 14.19
C ARG A 145 12.41 4.91 15.58
N VAL A 146 13.32 5.26 16.50
CA VAL A 146 13.12 4.99 17.92
C VAL A 146 12.01 5.90 18.48
N ASP A 147 11.27 5.39 19.45
CA ASP A 147 10.27 6.17 20.16
C ASP A 147 10.92 7.24 21.07
N GLU A 148 10.11 8.18 21.55
CA GLU A 148 10.56 9.32 22.34
C GLU A 148 11.26 8.88 23.64
N ASP A 149 10.75 7.83 24.30
CA ASP A 149 11.33 7.32 25.55
C ASP A 149 12.73 6.76 25.31
N THR A 150 12.90 5.96 24.27
CA THR A 150 14.20 5.42 23.85
C THR A 150 15.15 6.53 23.41
N ALA A 151 14.69 7.52 22.65
CA ALA A 151 15.46 8.66 22.23
C ALA A 151 15.97 9.48 23.42
N ASN A 152 15.12 9.71 24.43
CA ASN A 152 15.47 10.41 25.65
C ASN A 152 16.51 9.62 26.48
N ALA A 153 16.36 8.29 26.58
CA ALA A 153 17.35 7.44 27.24
C ALA A 153 18.72 7.46 26.53
N VAL A 154 18.73 7.51 25.19
CA VAL A 154 19.98 7.72 24.42
C VAL A 154 20.59 9.08 24.72
N ARG A 155 19.80 10.16 24.76
CA ARG A 155 20.29 11.51 25.12
C ARG A 155 20.91 11.55 26.51
N GLU A 156 20.27 10.90 27.49
CA GLU A 156 20.84 10.78 28.85
C GLU A 156 22.18 10.08 28.83
N LEU A 157 22.28 8.93 28.15
CA LEU A 157 23.54 8.19 27.99
C LEU A 157 24.66 9.06 27.39
N LEU A 158 24.33 9.84 26.34
CA LEU A 158 25.29 10.72 25.66
C LEU A 158 25.71 11.89 26.55
N ASN A 159 24.77 12.51 27.26
CA ASN A 159 25.04 13.63 28.15
C ASN A 159 25.89 13.22 29.37
N ASP A 160 25.57 12.08 30.00
CA ASP A 160 26.28 11.56 31.18
C ASP A 160 27.76 11.23 30.89
N ASN A 161 28.04 10.80 29.66
CA ASN A 161 29.38 10.44 29.21
C ASN A 161 30.06 11.54 28.36
N GLU A 162 29.39 12.69 28.16
CA GLU A 162 29.87 13.80 27.33
C GLU A 162 30.30 13.34 25.92
N VAL A 163 29.44 12.48 25.27
CA VAL A 163 29.72 11.89 23.97
C VAL A 163 29.32 12.82 22.85
N HIS A 164 30.25 13.07 21.92
CA HIS A 164 29.97 13.76 20.66
C HIS A 164 30.18 12.79 19.50
N GLY A 165 29.44 12.96 18.42
CA GLY A 165 29.51 12.05 17.25
C GLY A 165 28.43 10.95 17.26
N VAL A 166 27.49 11.00 18.21
CA VAL A 166 26.21 10.27 18.14
C VAL A 166 25.08 11.29 18.08
N TYR A 167 24.19 11.14 17.12
CA TYR A 167 23.16 12.12 16.82
C TYR A 167 21.80 11.47 16.72
N LEU A 168 20.77 12.27 17.03
CA LEU A 168 19.38 11.91 16.84
C LEU A 168 18.76 12.89 15.84
N GLU A 169 18.21 12.35 14.77
CA GLU A 169 17.53 13.11 13.71
C GLU A 169 16.04 12.86 13.77
N THR A 170 15.23 13.93 13.68
CA THR A 170 13.78 13.81 13.66
C THR A 170 13.31 13.01 12.45
N ASP A 171 12.50 12.00 12.68
CA ASP A 171 11.90 11.11 11.69
C ASP A 171 10.41 10.91 12.01
N ALA A 172 9.67 10.24 11.15
CA ALA A 172 8.29 9.88 11.35
C ALA A 172 8.11 8.36 11.25
N LYS A 173 7.46 7.78 12.25
CA LYS A 173 7.12 6.36 12.29
C LYS A 173 5.62 6.18 12.01
N ARG A 174 5.30 5.35 11.03
CA ARG A 174 3.92 4.95 10.80
C ARG A 174 3.45 4.04 11.92
N TYR A 175 2.30 4.34 12.49
CA TYR A 175 1.70 3.61 13.60
C TYR A 175 0.23 3.29 13.30
N TYR A 176 -0.18 2.08 13.64
CA TYR A 176 -1.52 1.55 13.42
C TYR A 176 -2.17 1.26 14.78
N PRO A 177 -3.01 2.19 15.30
CA PRO A 177 -3.53 2.12 16.67
C PRO A 177 -4.31 0.84 16.98
N TYR A 178 -4.95 0.26 15.98
CA TYR A 178 -5.77 -0.95 16.14
C TYR A 178 -5.04 -2.25 15.75
N GLY A 179 -3.72 -2.19 15.53
CA GLY A 179 -2.88 -3.36 15.25
C GLY A 179 -3.31 -4.10 13.99
N SER A 180 -4.06 -5.18 14.12
CA SER A 180 -4.46 -6.03 12.99
C SER A 180 -5.77 -5.64 12.31
N LEU A 181 -6.50 -4.64 12.83
CA LEU A 181 -7.81 -4.27 12.29
C LEU A 181 -7.69 -3.75 10.85
N ALA A 182 -8.48 -4.33 9.94
CA ALA A 182 -8.49 -4.02 8.52
C ALA A 182 -7.12 -4.12 7.82
N ALA A 183 -6.21 -4.97 8.33
CA ALA A 183 -4.82 -5.02 7.89
C ALA A 183 -4.67 -5.18 6.37
N HIS A 184 -5.49 -6.01 5.73
CA HIS A 184 -5.42 -6.26 4.29
C HIS A 184 -5.97 -5.09 3.44
N VAL A 185 -6.73 -4.18 4.05
CA VAL A 185 -7.27 -2.98 3.39
C VAL A 185 -6.32 -1.82 3.58
N ILE A 186 -5.93 -1.53 4.84
CA ILE A 186 -5.03 -0.43 5.17
C ILE A 186 -3.66 -0.68 4.53
N GLY A 187 -3.12 -1.89 4.67
CA GLY A 187 -1.76 -2.21 4.25
C GLY A 187 -0.72 -1.62 5.19
N PHE A 188 0.53 -1.63 4.78
CA PHE A 188 1.66 -1.17 5.59
C PHE A 188 2.73 -0.48 4.77
N VAL A 189 3.58 0.27 5.46
CA VAL A 189 4.74 0.93 4.87
C VAL A 189 6.03 0.16 5.16
N GLY A 190 6.99 0.27 4.25
CA GLY A 190 8.34 -0.24 4.42
C GLY A 190 9.18 0.56 5.42
N THR A 191 10.44 0.14 5.57
CA THR A 191 11.41 0.82 6.44
C THR A 191 11.80 2.22 5.93
N ASP A 192 11.53 2.52 4.68
CA ASP A 192 11.74 3.81 4.03
C ASP A 192 10.47 4.71 4.06
N ASN A 193 9.41 4.27 4.76
CA ASN A 193 8.10 4.93 4.82
C ASN A 193 7.31 4.94 3.49
N THR A 194 7.72 4.12 2.51
CA THR A 194 6.98 3.90 1.25
C THR A 194 5.88 2.86 1.47
N GLY A 195 4.69 3.09 0.95
CA GLY A 195 3.57 2.14 1.01
C GLY A 195 3.87 0.88 0.21
N LEU A 196 3.68 -0.29 0.82
CA LEU A 196 3.98 -1.59 0.19
C LEU A 196 2.73 -2.38 -0.17
N TYR A 197 1.67 -2.26 0.63
CA TYR A 197 0.41 -2.99 0.44
C TYR A 197 -0.80 -2.11 0.77
N GLY A 198 -1.98 -2.53 0.33
CA GLY A 198 -3.27 -1.93 0.65
C GLY A 198 -3.38 -0.46 0.22
N LEU A 199 -4.12 0.34 0.99
CA LEU A 199 -4.30 1.78 0.76
C LEU A 199 -2.99 2.55 0.89
N GLU A 200 -2.08 2.11 1.78
CA GLU A 200 -0.76 2.72 1.93
C GLU A 200 0.03 2.73 0.60
N ALA A 201 -0.09 1.65 -0.19
CA ALA A 201 0.54 1.58 -1.51
C ALA A 201 -0.29 2.23 -2.61
N GLN A 202 -1.62 2.08 -2.56
CA GLN A 202 -2.52 2.57 -3.60
C GLN A 202 -2.56 4.10 -3.64
N TYR A 203 -2.51 4.74 -2.48
CA TYR A 203 -2.56 6.20 -2.30
C TYR A 203 -1.21 6.76 -1.82
N GLU A 204 -0.11 6.17 -2.30
CA GLU A 204 1.24 6.60 -1.92
C GLU A 204 1.49 8.07 -2.25
N GLU A 205 1.07 8.54 -3.43
CA GLU A 205 1.29 9.90 -3.89
C GLU A 205 0.59 10.94 -3.01
N GLU A 206 -0.62 10.63 -2.55
CA GLU A 206 -1.41 11.48 -1.67
C GLU A 206 -0.90 11.43 -0.22
N LEU A 207 -0.64 10.21 0.27
CA LEU A 207 -0.26 9.99 1.66
C LEU A 207 1.15 10.46 1.99
N GLN A 208 2.13 10.31 1.10
CA GLN A 208 3.56 10.49 1.42
C GLN A 208 3.93 11.93 1.78
N GLY A 209 3.28 12.93 1.17
CA GLY A 209 3.63 14.33 1.29
C GLY A 209 4.92 14.70 0.57
N GLN A 210 5.36 15.94 0.74
CA GLN A 210 6.58 16.46 0.11
C GLN A 210 7.55 16.94 1.18
N THR A 211 8.74 16.37 1.23
CA THR A 211 9.80 16.78 2.14
C THR A 211 10.28 18.19 1.83
N GLY A 212 10.50 18.98 2.86
CA GLY A 212 11.13 20.29 2.77
C GLY A 212 12.66 20.20 2.87
N LEU A 213 13.31 21.31 2.58
CA LEU A 213 14.75 21.43 2.66
C LEU A 213 15.11 22.78 3.30
N VAL A 214 15.93 22.76 4.35
CA VAL A 214 16.56 23.96 4.90
C VAL A 214 18.02 23.97 4.48
N VAL A 215 18.39 24.91 3.63
CA VAL A 215 19.77 25.13 3.19
C VAL A 215 20.34 26.29 4.02
N SER A 216 21.26 25.99 4.95
CA SER A 216 21.94 26.97 5.80
C SER A 216 23.42 27.04 5.51
N ALA A 217 24.01 28.23 5.66
CA ALA A 217 25.48 28.38 5.59
C ALA A 217 26.15 27.77 6.82
N LYS A 218 27.27 27.08 6.62
CA LYS A 218 28.10 26.49 7.68
C LYS A 218 29.51 27.07 7.71
N ASP A 219 30.13 27.08 8.89
CA ASP A 219 31.55 27.38 9.07
C ASP A 219 32.42 26.17 8.65
N ASN A 220 33.75 26.36 8.68
CA ASN A 220 34.71 25.28 8.41
C ASN A 220 34.67 24.14 9.44
N GLY A 221 34.00 24.29 10.55
CA GLY A 221 33.75 23.28 11.59
C GLY A 221 32.42 22.55 11.41
N GLY A 222 31.61 22.95 10.41
CA GLY A 222 30.30 22.35 10.15
C GLY A 222 29.14 22.94 10.96
N ASN A 223 29.38 24.00 11.77
CA ASN A 223 28.34 24.68 12.54
C ASN A 223 27.56 25.65 11.66
N ALA A 224 26.25 25.72 11.84
CA ALA A 224 25.41 26.69 11.14
C ALA A 224 25.83 28.13 11.50
N LEU A 225 26.05 28.95 10.47
CA LEU A 225 26.34 30.38 10.66
C LEU A 225 25.00 31.11 10.81
N PRO A 226 24.67 31.63 12.00
CA PRO A 226 23.48 32.43 12.17
C PRO A 226 23.65 33.71 11.36
N TYR A 227 22.77 33.98 10.41
CA TYR A 227 22.56 35.23 9.68
C TYR A 227 23.10 35.37 8.24
N GLU A 228 23.78 34.40 7.60
CA GLU A 228 24.34 34.72 6.27
C GLU A 228 23.57 34.17 5.06
N TYR A 229 22.93 33.02 5.10
CA TYR A 229 22.11 32.49 4.01
C TYR A 229 21.26 31.30 4.49
N GLU A 230 19.97 31.48 4.54
CA GLU A 230 19.03 30.40 4.83
C GLU A 230 17.96 30.38 3.75
N GLN A 231 17.88 29.31 2.97
CA GLN A 231 16.77 29.05 2.08
C GLN A 231 15.90 27.96 2.69
N TYR A 232 14.65 28.28 2.91
CA TYR A 232 13.64 27.37 3.41
C TYR A 232 12.71 26.93 2.28
N TYR A 233 12.72 25.66 1.98
CA TYR A 233 11.70 25.01 1.16
C TYR A 233 10.73 24.32 2.09
N ALA A 234 9.49 24.78 2.09
CA ALA A 234 8.48 24.24 3.00
C ALA A 234 8.21 22.78 2.74
N SER A 235 8.10 21.97 3.79
CA SER A 235 7.53 20.64 3.70
C SER A 235 6.01 20.72 3.60
N HIS A 236 5.41 19.83 2.84
CA HIS A 236 3.96 19.67 2.77
C HIS A 236 3.62 18.26 3.26
N ASN A 237 2.85 18.18 4.35
CA ASN A 237 2.37 16.89 4.83
C ASN A 237 1.49 16.23 3.79
N GLY A 238 1.44 14.89 3.83
CA GLY A 238 0.53 14.13 2.99
C GLY A 238 -0.92 14.41 3.30
N ASP A 239 -1.77 14.10 2.34
CA ASP A 239 -3.21 14.25 2.43
C ASP A 239 -3.82 13.10 3.25
N ASP A 240 -4.89 13.38 3.96
CA ASP A 240 -5.60 12.43 4.80
C ASP A 240 -6.65 11.67 3.99
N LEU A 241 -6.79 10.37 4.24
CA LEU A 241 -7.86 9.54 3.68
C LEU A 241 -8.98 9.37 4.69
N VAL A 242 -10.23 9.59 4.26
CA VAL A 242 -11.43 9.23 5.01
C VAL A 242 -12.10 8.06 4.31
N LEU A 243 -12.19 6.93 4.99
CA LEU A 243 -12.67 5.68 4.44
C LEU A 243 -14.19 5.51 4.61
N THR A 244 -14.75 4.60 3.81
CA THR A 244 -16.10 4.06 4.02
C THR A 244 -16.15 3.03 5.14
N LEU A 245 -14.99 2.46 5.55
CA LEU A 245 -14.90 1.48 6.62
C LEU A 245 -15.50 2.02 7.93
N ASP A 246 -16.22 1.15 8.63
CA ASP A 246 -16.70 1.39 9.98
C ASP A 246 -15.97 0.45 10.95
N THR A 247 -15.22 1.01 11.87
CA THR A 247 -14.38 0.27 12.84
C THR A 247 -15.18 -0.79 13.62
N ASN A 248 -16.45 -0.50 13.97
CA ASN A 248 -17.29 -1.45 14.69
C ASN A 248 -17.74 -2.61 13.78
N VAL A 249 -18.16 -2.30 12.55
CA VAL A 249 -18.53 -3.32 11.55
C VAL A 249 -17.32 -4.20 11.25
N GLN A 250 -16.15 -3.61 11.03
CA GLN A 250 -14.91 -4.32 10.77
C GLN A 250 -14.53 -5.26 11.93
N TYR A 251 -14.58 -4.75 13.16
CA TYR A 251 -14.27 -5.55 14.35
C TYR A 251 -15.14 -6.81 14.47
N TYR A 252 -16.46 -6.66 14.34
CA TYR A 252 -17.36 -7.80 14.41
C TYR A 252 -17.20 -8.74 13.22
N LEU A 253 -16.96 -8.21 12.03
CA LEU A 253 -16.70 -9.03 10.85
C LEU A 253 -15.44 -9.90 11.04
N GLU A 254 -14.33 -9.32 11.49
CA GLU A 254 -13.09 -10.05 11.77
C GLU A 254 -13.29 -11.12 12.83
N LYS A 255 -13.95 -10.74 13.93
CA LYS A 255 -14.22 -11.67 15.03
C LYS A 255 -14.97 -12.91 14.54
N TYR A 256 -16.09 -12.72 13.83
CA TYR A 256 -16.93 -13.84 13.43
C TYR A 256 -16.35 -14.64 12.25
N VAL A 257 -15.66 -14.01 11.32
CA VAL A 257 -14.94 -14.72 10.24
C VAL A 257 -13.82 -15.59 10.84
N LYS A 258 -13.07 -15.07 11.83
CA LYS A 258 -12.06 -15.85 12.54
C LYS A 258 -12.69 -17.03 13.30
N GLU A 259 -13.73 -16.77 14.10
CA GLU A 259 -14.42 -17.83 14.87
C GLU A 259 -14.93 -18.96 13.94
N MET A 260 -15.53 -18.60 12.79
CA MET A 260 -16.00 -19.58 11.80
C MET A 260 -14.84 -20.32 11.14
N ALA A 261 -13.77 -19.62 10.75
CA ALA A 261 -12.60 -20.24 10.13
C ALA A 261 -11.92 -21.25 11.07
N ASP A 262 -11.84 -20.92 12.35
CA ASP A 262 -11.26 -21.79 13.36
C ASP A 262 -12.21 -22.98 13.68
N GLN A 263 -13.52 -22.74 13.85
CA GLN A 263 -14.51 -23.77 14.14
C GLN A 263 -14.61 -24.83 13.04
N PHE A 264 -14.52 -24.41 11.78
CA PHE A 264 -14.64 -25.30 10.61
C PHE A 264 -13.28 -25.67 10.00
N GLU A 265 -12.18 -25.38 10.71
CA GLU A 265 -10.81 -25.72 10.29
C GLU A 265 -10.51 -25.31 8.84
N ALA A 266 -10.90 -24.08 8.47
CA ALA A 266 -10.77 -23.59 7.10
C ALA A 266 -9.29 -23.48 6.67
N ALA A 267 -8.76 -24.57 6.08
CA ALA A 267 -7.33 -24.73 5.76
C ALA A 267 -6.77 -23.62 4.86
N ASN A 268 -7.60 -23.11 3.95
CA ASN A 268 -7.22 -22.05 3.01
C ASN A 268 -7.61 -20.64 3.52
N GLY A 269 -8.07 -20.54 4.78
CA GLY A 269 -8.55 -19.31 5.37
C GLY A 269 -9.97 -18.95 4.99
N ALA A 270 -10.34 -17.71 5.27
CA ALA A 270 -11.69 -17.19 5.04
C ALA A 270 -11.61 -15.72 4.62
N THR A 271 -12.70 -15.23 4.01
CA THR A 271 -12.87 -13.79 3.73
C THR A 271 -14.32 -13.39 3.99
N GLY A 272 -14.51 -12.11 4.30
CA GLY A 272 -15.82 -11.51 4.49
C GLY A 272 -15.83 -10.06 4.02
N ILE A 273 -16.95 -9.62 3.43
CA ILE A 273 -17.15 -8.24 2.97
C ILE A 273 -18.51 -7.77 3.44
N VAL A 274 -18.56 -6.53 3.94
CA VAL A 274 -19.82 -5.80 4.21
C VAL A 274 -19.82 -4.56 3.36
N MET A 275 -20.87 -4.38 2.56
CA MET A 275 -21.00 -3.29 1.58
C MET A 275 -22.31 -2.56 1.76
N ASP A 276 -22.27 -1.24 1.67
CA ASP A 276 -23.50 -0.43 1.50
C ASP A 276 -24.01 -0.57 0.08
N VAL A 277 -25.16 -1.21 -0.08
CA VAL A 277 -25.73 -1.49 -1.41
C VAL A 277 -26.20 -0.24 -2.17
N LYS A 278 -26.28 0.93 -1.50
CA LYS A 278 -26.74 2.18 -2.12
C LYS A 278 -25.62 3.04 -2.68
N THR A 279 -24.38 2.77 -2.28
CA THR A 279 -23.22 3.57 -2.69
C THR A 279 -22.10 2.72 -3.26
N GLY A 280 -22.05 1.41 -2.93
CA GLY A 280 -20.89 0.55 -3.20
C GLY A 280 -19.79 0.69 -2.15
N GLY A 281 -19.96 1.56 -1.14
CA GLY A 281 -18.96 1.77 -0.08
C GLY A 281 -18.75 0.51 0.77
N VAL A 282 -17.49 0.10 0.93
CA VAL A 282 -17.11 -1.06 1.74
C VAL A 282 -17.05 -0.64 3.21
N LEU A 283 -17.98 -1.18 4.02
CA LEU A 283 -18.06 -0.91 5.46
C LEU A 283 -17.12 -1.79 6.28
N GLY A 284 -16.74 -2.94 5.73
CA GLY A 284 -15.79 -3.88 6.31
C GLY A 284 -15.31 -4.90 5.30
N MET A 285 -14.04 -5.27 5.39
CA MET A 285 -13.41 -6.29 4.55
C MET A 285 -12.34 -7.01 5.35
N VAL A 286 -12.41 -8.32 5.41
CA VAL A 286 -11.46 -9.15 6.14
C VAL A 286 -10.95 -10.30 5.29
N SER A 287 -9.68 -10.61 5.46
CA SER A 287 -9.05 -11.86 5.05
C SER A 287 -8.45 -12.54 6.27
N TYR A 288 -8.62 -13.84 6.38
CA TYR A 288 -8.06 -14.66 7.45
C TYR A 288 -7.16 -15.77 6.86
N PRO A 289 -5.96 -16.01 7.39
CA PRO A 289 -5.37 -15.42 8.60
C PRO A 289 -5.06 -13.93 8.47
N ASN A 290 -5.17 -13.19 9.59
CA ASN A 290 -4.88 -11.77 9.72
C ASN A 290 -3.47 -11.56 10.31
N TYR A 291 -2.94 -10.33 10.32
CA TYR A 291 -1.61 -9.98 10.83
C TYR A 291 -1.60 -8.58 11.46
N ASP A 292 -0.61 -8.32 12.34
CA ASP A 292 -0.41 -7.01 12.96
C ASP A 292 0.37 -6.08 12.00
N LEU A 293 -0.21 -4.93 11.67
CA LEU A 293 0.39 -3.92 10.81
C LEU A 293 1.67 -3.31 11.40
N ASN A 294 1.77 -3.21 12.72
CA ASN A 294 2.98 -2.72 13.39
C ASN A 294 4.13 -3.73 13.36
N ASN A 295 3.82 -5.02 13.12
CA ASN A 295 4.77 -6.13 13.03
C ASN A 295 4.53 -7.00 11.78
N TYR A 296 4.25 -6.37 10.65
CA TYR A 296 3.84 -7.03 9.40
C TYR A 296 4.80 -8.14 8.93
N SER A 297 6.08 -8.04 9.25
CA SER A 297 7.11 -9.03 8.88
C SER A 297 7.03 -10.31 9.72
N GLU A 298 6.35 -10.30 10.86
CA GLU A 298 6.14 -11.49 11.67
C GLU A 298 4.96 -12.30 11.13
N VAL A 299 5.16 -13.60 10.93
CA VAL A 299 4.06 -14.51 10.61
C VAL A 299 3.33 -14.82 11.91
N SER A 300 2.05 -14.42 12.02
CA SER A 300 1.27 -14.55 13.26
C SER A 300 0.48 -15.85 13.37
N ASP A 301 0.00 -16.40 12.24
CA ASP A 301 -0.82 -17.62 12.22
C ASP A 301 -0.01 -18.87 12.55
N ALA A 302 -0.51 -19.68 13.48
CA ALA A 302 0.18 -20.88 13.96
C ALA A 302 0.41 -21.93 12.86
N ARG A 303 -0.51 -22.05 11.89
CA ARG A 303 -0.38 -23.01 10.78
C ARG A 303 0.71 -22.58 9.79
N LEU A 304 0.80 -21.27 9.53
CA LEU A 304 1.85 -20.69 8.69
C LEU A 304 3.22 -20.82 9.38
N LYS A 305 3.29 -20.61 10.71
CA LYS A 305 4.50 -20.82 11.51
C LYS A 305 4.95 -22.28 11.46
N ALA A 306 4.04 -23.23 11.65
CA ALA A 306 4.36 -24.65 11.59
C ALA A 306 4.96 -25.07 10.26
N ALA A 307 4.48 -24.54 9.13
CA ALA A 307 5.02 -24.81 7.80
C ALA A 307 6.44 -24.24 7.60
N ILE A 308 6.80 -23.17 8.31
CA ILE A 308 8.17 -22.64 8.33
C ILE A 308 9.06 -23.54 9.19
N GLU A 309 8.58 -23.95 10.37
CA GLU A 309 9.32 -24.77 11.34
C GLU A 309 9.63 -26.18 10.82
N ASP A 310 8.70 -26.80 10.08
CA ASP A 310 8.88 -28.13 9.47
C ASP A 310 9.63 -28.08 8.12
N GLY A 311 9.95 -26.87 7.62
CA GLY A 311 10.69 -26.66 6.37
C GLY A 311 9.88 -26.89 5.10
N SER A 312 8.54 -27.06 5.18
CA SER A 312 7.67 -27.24 4.01
C SER A 312 7.43 -25.93 3.24
N ALA A 313 7.67 -24.77 3.87
CA ALA A 313 7.56 -23.47 3.22
C ALA A 313 8.61 -22.48 3.73
N SER A 314 9.00 -21.51 2.90
CA SER A 314 9.90 -20.42 3.29
C SER A 314 9.14 -19.35 4.10
N LEU A 315 9.88 -18.57 4.91
CA LEU A 315 9.32 -17.40 5.60
C LEU A 315 8.68 -16.41 4.60
N ALA A 316 9.36 -16.12 3.49
CA ALA A 316 8.89 -15.20 2.48
C ALA A 316 7.55 -15.66 1.83
N ASP A 317 7.41 -16.96 1.53
CA ASP A 317 6.16 -17.50 0.98
C ASP A 317 5.01 -17.35 1.97
N GLN A 318 5.26 -17.58 3.28
CA GLN A 318 4.23 -17.45 4.29
C GLN A 318 3.86 -15.99 4.58
N GLN A 319 4.81 -15.07 4.51
CA GLN A 319 4.54 -13.63 4.57
C GLN A 319 3.66 -13.18 3.40
N LEU A 320 4.01 -13.55 2.15
CA LEU A 320 3.19 -13.24 0.97
C LEU A 320 1.78 -13.82 1.07
N ARG A 321 1.66 -15.04 1.62
CA ARG A 321 0.37 -15.69 1.86
C ARG A 321 -0.45 -14.96 2.92
N GLN A 322 0.19 -14.46 3.99
CA GLN A 322 -0.43 -13.71 5.07
C GLN A 322 -0.92 -12.33 4.60
N TRP A 323 -0.15 -11.64 3.75
CA TRP A 323 -0.50 -10.31 3.25
C TRP A 323 -1.55 -10.30 2.13
N ARG A 324 -1.87 -11.48 1.58
CA ARG A 324 -2.79 -11.62 0.46
C ARG A 324 -4.22 -11.27 0.85
N ASN A 325 -4.82 -10.27 0.19
CA ASN A 325 -6.23 -9.92 0.37
C ASN A 325 -7.12 -10.87 -0.43
N LYS A 326 -7.69 -11.89 0.22
CA LYS A 326 -8.54 -12.92 -0.41
C LYS A 326 -9.80 -12.35 -1.06
N ALA A 327 -10.31 -11.23 -0.55
CA ALA A 327 -11.49 -10.59 -1.12
C ALA A 327 -11.27 -10.06 -2.54
N LEU A 328 -10.01 -9.74 -2.88
CA LEU A 328 -9.59 -9.13 -4.15
C LEU A 328 -8.73 -10.07 -5.00
N ASN A 329 -7.75 -10.74 -4.35
CA ASN A 329 -6.70 -11.46 -5.09
C ASN A 329 -7.06 -12.92 -5.37
N ASP A 330 -8.06 -13.49 -4.71
CA ASP A 330 -8.50 -14.87 -4.90
C ASP A 330 -9.76 -14.92 -5.76
N THR A 331 -9.80 -15.90 -6.66
CA THR A 331 -11.00 -16.25 -7.43
C THR A 331 -11.52 -17.62 -6.99
N TYR A 332 -12.82 -17.79 -7.05
CA TYR A 332 -13.47 -19.04 -6.67
C TYR A 332 -14.77 -19.24 -7.44
N GLU A 333 -15.23 -20.47 -7.51
CA GLU A 333 -16.56 -20.78 -8.03
C GLU A 333 -17.61 -20.33 -7.01
N PRO A 334 -18.54 -19.41 -7.38
CA PRO A 334 -19.48 -18.83 -6.43
C PRO A 334 -20.56 -19.82 -5.97
N GLY A 335 -20.74 -20.90 -6.71
CA GLY A 335 -21.78 -21.89 -6.45
C GLY A 335 -23.15 -21.25 -6.40
N SER A 336 -24.03 -21.80 -5.57
CA SER A 336 -25.44 -21.38 -5.50
C SER A 336 -25.68 -19.93 -5.08
N THR A 337 -24.66 -19.17 -4.65
CA THR A 337 -24.80 -17.72 -4.42
C THR A 337 -24.97 -16.94 -5.70
N PHE A 338 -24.48 -17.48 -6.83
CA PHE A 338 -24.67 -16.91 -8.15
C PHE A 338 -26.13 -16.96 -8.64
N LYS A 339 -26.95 -17.86 -8.10
CA LYS A 339 -28.37 -17.98 -8.42
C LYS A 339 -29.18 -16.69 -8.19
N ILE A 340 -28.67 -15.77 -7.36
CA ILE A 340 -29.27 -14.45 -7.17
C ILE A 340 -29.26 -13.67 -8.49
N LEU A 341 -28.18 -13.73 -9.25
CA LEU A 341 -28.04 -13.05 -10.54
C LEU A 341 -28.91 -13.74 -11.61
N THR A 342 -28.86 -15.07 -11.68
CA THR A 342 -29.69 -15.87 -12.58
C THR A 342 -31.19 -15.61 -12.36
N LEU A 343 -31.64 -15.56 -11.08
CA LEU A 343 -32.99 -15.22 -10.70
C LEU A 343 -33.39 -13.83 -11.22
N SER A 344 -32.51 -12.84 -10.95
CA SER A 344 -32.79 -11.45 -11.33
C SER A 344 -32.86 -11.28 -12.84
N ALA A 345 -31.96 -11.91 -13.60
CA ALA A 345 -32.01 -11.88 -15.06
C ALA A 345 -33.26 -12.57 -15.61
N ALA A 346 -33.62 -13.75 -15.09
CA ALA A 346 -34.77 -14.50 -15.54
C ALA A 346 -36.13 -13.78 -15.22
N LEU A 347 -36.20 -13.08 -14.10
CA LEU A 347 -37.33 -12.23 -13.74
C LEU A 347 -37.41 -11.01 -14.66
N GLU A 348 -36.31 -10.34 -14.95
CA GLU A 348 -36.27 -9.15 -15.80
C GLU A 348 -36.70 -9.43 -17.22
N GLU A 349 -36.27 -10.55 -17.80
CA GLU A 349 -36.65 -10.99 -19.14
C GLU A 349 -38.04 -11.67 -19.21
N GLY A 350 -38.74 -11.80 -18.07
CA GLY A 350 -40.03 -12.46 -18.00
C GLY A 350 -40.00 -13.96 -18.31
N VAL A 351 -38.82 -14.59 -18.22
CA VAL A 351 -38.67 -16.05 -18.34
C VAL A 351 -39.38 -16.76 -17.19
N VAL A 352 -39.39 -16.14 -16.02
CA VAL A 352 -40.10 -16.59 -14.84
C VAL A 352 -40.78 -15.43 -14.13
N ASP A 353 -41.81 -15.74 -13.35
CA ASP A 353 -42.52 -14.83 -12.45
C ASP A 353 -42.89 -15.57 -11.15
N MET A 354 -43.56 -14.85 -10.23
CA MET A 354 -43.93 -15.41 -8.93
C MET A 354 -44.95 -16.57 -9.02
N SER A 355 -45.62 -16.75 -10.17
CA SER A 355 -46.56 -17.86 -10.45
C SER A 355 -45.88 -19.07 -11.08
N SER A 356 -44.62 -18.93 -11.48
CA SER A 356 -43.85 -19.99 -12.12
C SER A 356 -43.61 -21.16 -11.18
N THR A 357 -43.72 -22.36 -11.73
CA THR A 357 -43.48 -23.63 -11.01
C THR A 357 -42.48 -24.52 -11.71
N PHE A 358 -41.81 -25.34 -10.95
CA PHE A 358 -40.74 -26.22 -11.41
C PHE A 358 -40.97 -27.64 -10.91
N GLU A 359 -40.59 -28.63 -11.72
CA GLU A 359 -40.53 -30.04 -11.30
C GLU A 359 -39.09 -30.47 -11.14
N CYS A 360 -38.72 -31.08 -10.02
CA CYS A 360 -37.39 -31.55 -9.74
C CYS A 360 -37.39 -33.03 -9.34
N SER A 361 -36.92 -33.88 -10.21
CA SER A 361 -36.77 -35.32 -9.99
C SER A 361 -35.37 -35.72 -9.45
N GLY A 362 -34.56 -34.72 -9.03
CA GLY A 362 -33.20 -34.96 -8.50
C GLY A 362 -32.08 -34.74 -9.53
N SER A 363 -32.40 -34.57 -10.79
CA SER A 363 -31.44 -34.26 -11.86
C SER A 363 -32.12 -33.65 -13.09
N ILE A 364 -31.32 -33.08 -13.99
CA ILE A 364 -31.71 -32.64 -15.32
C ILE A 364 -30.66 -33.05 -16.34
N THR A 365 -31.08 -33.39 -17.57
CA THR A 365 -30.15 -33.73 -18.64
C THR A 365 -30.09 -32.59 -19.66
N VAL A 366 -28.88 -32.07 -19.92
CA VAL A 366 -28.61 -30.99 -20.88
C VAL A 366 -27.54 -31.49 -21.84
N MET A 367 -27.82 -31.45 -23.13
CA MET A 367 -26.89 -31.94 -24.18
C MET A 367 -26.33 -33.36 -23.93
N GLY A 368 -27.13 -34.25 -23.33
CA GLY A 368 -26.72 -35.62 -23.01
C GLY A 368 -25.92 -35.80 -21.72
N GLN A 369 -25.61 -34.69 -21.02
CA GLN A 369 -24.95 -34.71 -19.71
C GLN A 369 -25.99 -34.56 -18.59
N THR A 370 -25.89 -35.42 -17.57
CA THR A 370 -26.79 -35.36 -16.42
C THR A 370 -26.19 -34.50 -15.30
N ILE A 371 -26.90 -33.44 -14.93
CA ILE A 371 -26.52 -32.54 -13.82
C ILE A 371 -27.43 -32.86 -12.65
N HIS A 372 -26.85 -33.16 -11.50
CA HIS A 372 -27.58 -33.51 -10.30
C HIS A 372 -27.99 -32.30 -9.46
N CYS A 373 -29.16 -32.40 -8.83
CA CYS A 373 -29.57 -31.51 -7.75
C CYS A 373 -28.83 -31.88 -6.46
N SER A 374 -28.69 -30.93 -5.53
CA SER A 374 -28.21 -31.20 -4.16
C SER A 374 -29.07 -32.24 -3.43
N ASN A 375 -30.40 -32.23 -3.68
CA ASN A 375 -31.29 -33.30 -3.30
C ASN A 375 -31.48 -34.28 -4.47
N THR A 376 -30.73 -35.37 -4.47
CA THR A 376 -30.78 -36.41 -5.52
C THR A 376 -32.10 -37.15 -5.60
N SER A 377 -32.91 -37.14 -4.52
CA SER A 377 -34.28 -37.69 -4.52
C SER A 377 -35.32 -36.76 -5.16
N GLY A 378 -34.90 -35.51 -5.49
CA GLY A 378 -35.76 -34.49 -6.06
C GLY A 378 -36.53 -33.67 -5.00
N HIS A 379 -36.96 -32.49 -5.40
CA HIS A 379 -37.81 -31.59 -4.59
C HIS A 379 -39.29 -31.69 -4.98
N GLY A 380 -39.60 -32.45 -6.04
CA GLY A 380 -40.96 -32.52 -6.60
C GLY A 380 -41.41 -31.20 -7.21
N HIS A 381 -42.71 -30.96 -7.13
CA HIS A 381 -43.32 -29.73 -7.60
C HIS A 381 -43.06 -28.57 -6.62
N GLN A 382 -42.57 -27.44 -7.12
CA GLN A 382 -42.20 -26.28 -6.30
C GLN A 382 -42.41 -24.97 -7.04
N THR A 383 -42.81 -23.94 -6.31
CA THR A 383 -42.91 -22.55 -6.77
C THR A 383 -41.49 -21.94 -6.92
N LEU A 384 -41.39 -20.75 -7.55
CA LEU A 384 -40.13 -20.02 -7.67
C LEU A 384 -39.49 -19.73 -6.29
N LYS A 385 -40.29 -19.34 -5.29
CA LYS A 385 -39.82 -19.12 -3.92
C LYS A 385 -39.23 -20.40 -3.31
N GLU A 386 -39.95 -21.51 -3.39
CA GLU A 386 -39.51 -22.81 -2.88
C GLU A 386 -38.27 -23.30 -3.61
N ALA A 387 -38.21 -23.14 -4.94
CA ALA A 387 -37.03 -23.49 -5.73
C ALA A 387 -35.79 -22.68 -5.31
N THR A 388 -35.97 -21.39 -4.97
CA THR A 388 -34.92 -20.52 -4.45
C THR A 388 -34.53 -20.94 -3.02
N GLY A 389 -35.51 -21.20 -2.15
CA GLY A 389 -35.34 -21.67 -0.78
C GLY A 389 -34.62 -23.01 -0.68
N ASN A 390 -34.96 -23.94 -1.56
CA ASN A 390 -34.35 -25.27 -1.69
C ASN A 390 -33.01 -25.25 -2.45
N SER A 391 -32.62 -24.13 -3.02
CA SER A 391 -31.43 -24.03 -3.88
C SER A 391 -31.43 -25.05 -5.04
N CYS A 392 -32.57 -25.29 -5.66
CA CYS A 392 -32.79 -26.35 -6.65
C CYS A 392 -32.00 -26.11 -7.94
N ASN A 393 -30.99 -26.96 -8.26
CA ASN A 393 -30.20 -26.81 -9.50
C ASN A 393 -31.05 -26.93 -10.77
N PRO A 394 -31.92 -27.97 -10.95
CA PRO A 394 -32.75 -28.08 -12.14
C PRO A 394 -33.64 -26.85 -12.41
N ALA A 395 -34.19 -26.23 -11.36
CA ALA A 395 -35.00 -25.03 -11.52
C ALA A 395 -34.17 -23.86 -12.08
N PHE A 396 -32.97 -23.61 -11.54
CA PHE A 396 -32.09 -22.53 -11.99
C PHE A 396 -31.45 -22.81 -13.36
N ILE A 397 -31.18 -24.07 -13.68
CA ILE A 397 -30.75 -24.49 -15.04
C ILE A 397 -31.88 -24.15 -16.05
N ASN A 398 -33.14 -24.43 -15.73
CA ASN A 398 -34.28 -24.06 -16.58
C ASN A 398 -34.38 -22.52 -16.72
N CYS A 399 -34.16 -21.75 -15.67
CA CYS A 399 -34.09 -20.29 -15.77
C CYS A 399 -33.00 -19.82 -16.73
N GLY A 400 -31.77 -20.36 -16.60
CA GLY A 400 -30.66 -20.05 -17.51
C GLY A 400 -30.90 -20.45 -18.93
N LEU A 401 -31.40 -21.68 -19.18
CA LEU A 401 -31.72 -22.15 -20.52
C LEU A 401 -32.87 -21.35 -21.16
N GLY A 402 -33.83 -20.87 -20.36
CA GLY A 402 -34.89 -19.97 -20.81
C GLY A 402 -34.39 -18.59 -21.23
N LEU A 403 -33.32 -18.07 -20.62
CA LEU A 403 -32.62 -16.85 -21.04
C LEU A 403 -31.88 -17.03 -22.37
N GLY A 404 -31.29 -18.21 -22.57
CA GLY A 404 -30.41 -18.48 -23.67
C GLY A 404 -28.98 -17.94 -23.46
N THR A 405 -28.05 -18.44 -24.26
CA THR A 405 -26.59 -18.17 -24.10
C THR A 405 -26.24 -16.68 -24.23
N ASP A 406 -26.77 -16.02 -25.25
CA ASP A 406 -26.41 -14.62 -25.53
C ASP A 406 -26.93 -13.67 -24.45
N THR A 407 -28.23 -13.78 -24.10
CA THR A 407 -28.81 -12.94 -23.05
C THR A 407 -28.17 -13.16 -21.70
N PHE A 408 -27.89 -14.43 -21.35
CA PHE A 408 -27.20 -14.73 -20.10
C PHE A 408 -25.79 -14.10 -20.03
N TYR A 409 -25.05 -14.19 -21.14
CA TYR A 409 -23.71 -13.61 -21.24
C TYR A 409 -23.73 -12.07 -21.14
N GLU A 410 -24.74 -11.41 -21.75
CA GLU A 410 -24.97 -9.96 -21.63
C GLU A 410 -25.29 -9.55 -20.19
N TYR A 411 -26.04 -10.37 -19.43
CA TYR A 411 -26.25 -10.11 -18.00
C TYR A 411 -24.97 -10.25 -17.19
N MET A 412 -24.10 -11.23 -17.48
CA MET A 412 -22.79 -11.32 -16.82
C MET A 412 -21.97 -10.05 -17.04
N ARG A 413 -21.98 -9.51 -18.28
CA ARG A 413 -21.33 -8.23 -18.60
C ARG A 413 -22.00 -7.06 -17.88
N SER A 414 -23.31 -7.01 -17.90
CA SER A 414 -24.09 -5.92 -17.30
C SER A 414 -23.93 -5.87 -15.79
N PHE A 415 -23.77 -7.00 -15.12
CA PHE A 415 -23.43 -7.10 -13.70
C PHE A 415 -21.95 -6.80 -13.39
N GLY A 416 -21.11 -6.52 -14.40
CA GLY A 416 -19.71 -6.15 -14.22
C GLY A 416 -18.76 -7.32 -13.90
N LEU A 417 -19.17 -8.58 -14.14
CA LEU A 417 -18.37 -9.75 -13.76
C LEU A 417 -17.20 -10.03 -14.71
N LEU A 418 -17.34 -9.63 -15.99
CA LEU A 418 -16.35 -9.93 -17.04
C LEU A 418 -15.15 -8.97 -17.01
N GLU A 419 -15.21 -7.96 -16.17
CA GLU A 419 -14.18 -6.92 -15.97
C GLU A 419 -13.83 -6.85 -14.48
N GLY A 420 -12.81 -6.10 -14.10
CA GLY A 420 -12.53 -5.80 -12.70
C GLY A 420 -13.64 -4.93 -12.08
N SER A 421 -13.87 -5.05 -10.79
CA SER A 421 -14.92 -4.29 -10.09
C SER A 421 -14.64 -2.78 -10.08
N GLY A 422 -13.38 -2.39 -10.30
CA GLY A 422 -12.90 -1.03 -10.25
C GLY A 422 -12.72 -0.49 -8.82
N ILE A 423 -12.68 -1.37 -7.82
CA ILE A 423 -12.37 -0.97 -6.44
C ILE A 423 -11.03 -0.23 -6.37
N ASP A 424 -10.96 0.78 -5.53
CA ASP A 424 -9.80 1.64 -5.27
C ASP A 424 -8.74 0.96 -4.38
N LEU A 425 -8.48 -0.32 -4.63
CA LEU A 425 -7.43 -1.13 -4.01
C LEU A 425 -6.65 -1.87 -5.08
N ALA A 426 -5.33 -1.94 -4.93
CA ALA A 426 -4.47 -2.63 -5.87
C ALA A 426 -4.60 -4.16 -5.81
N GLY A 427 -4.35 -4.82 -6.94
CA GLY A 427 -4.19 -6.27 -7.00
C GLY A 427 -5.48 -7.07 -7.17
N GLU A 428 -6.58 -6.46 -7.59
CA GLU A 428 -7.80 -7.20 -7.93
C GLU A 428 -7.54 -8.22 -9.04
N ALA A 429 -7.87 -9.49 -8.79
CA ALA A 429 -7.78 -10.54 -9.78
C ALA A 429 -8.95 -10.46 -10.77
N THR A 430 -8.72 -10.87 -12.00
CA THR A 430 -9.77 -10.99 -13.01
C THR A 430 -10.47 -12.34 -12.85
N GLY A 431 -11.80 -12.38 -12.98
CA GLY A 431 -12.58 -13.61 -13.05
C GLY A 431 -12.16 -14.48 -14.25
N ILE A 432 -12.43 -15.76 -14.18
CA ILE A 432 -12.10 -16.74 -15.23
C ILE A 432 -13.41 -17.21 -15.85
N PHE A 433 -13.62 -16.86 -17.11
CA PHE A 433 -14.86 -17.16 -17.86
C PHE A 433 -14.55 -17.76 -19.22
N MET A 434 -15.48 -18.62 -19.72
CA MET A 434 -15.48 -19.06 -21.09
C MET A 434 -15.69 -17.86 -22.04
N ALA A 435 -15.02 -17.81 -23.17
CA ALA A 435 -15.28 -16.79 -24.17
C ALA A 435 -16.70 -16.95 -24.75
N GLN A 436 -17.37 -15.85 -25.05
CA GLN A 436 -18.75 -15.87 -25.56
C GLN A 436 -18.91 -16.74 -26.83
N SER A 437 -17.89 -16.74 -27.72
CA SER A 437 -17.87 -17.56 -28.94
C SER A 437 -17.93 -19.07 -28.68
N ASP A 438 -17.44 -19.50 -27.51
CA ASP A 438 -17.31 -20.92 -27.15
C ASP A 438 -18.36 -21.34 -26.11
N PHE A 439 -19.18 -20.40 -25.66
CA PHE A 439 -20.15 -20.59 -24.58
C PHE A 439 -21.36 -21.40 -25.03
N SER A 440 -21.38 -22.68 -24.66
CA SER A 440 -22.40 -23.64 -25.05
C SER A 440 -23.62 -23.66 -24.11
N GLN A 441 -24.69 -24.36 -24.49
CA GLN A 441 -25.83 -24.59 -23.60
C GLN A 441 -25.46 -25.43 -22.36
N LEU A 442 -24.43 -26.24 -22.41
CA LEU A 442 -23.94 -27.01 -21.27
C LEU A 442 -23.21 -26.07 -20.29
N ASP A 443 -22.39 -25.15 -20.81
CA ASP A 443 -21.72 -24.13 -19.99
C ASP A 443 -22.76 -23.22 -19.34
N LEU A 444 -23.75 -22.76 -20.10
CA LEU A 444 -24.89 -21.99 -19.57
C LEU A 444 -25.58 -22.71 -18.42
N ALA A 445 -25.84 -24.03 -18.57
CA ALA A 445 -26.49 -24.82 -17.53
C ALA A 445 -25.65 -24.85 -16.23
N CYS A 446 -24.30 -24.97 -16.34
CA CYS A 446 -23.40 -24.93 -15.20
C CYS A 446 -23.33 -23.52 -14.58
N TYR A 447 -23.19 -22.51 -15.42
CA TYR A 447 -23.12 -21.10 -14.98
C TYR A 447 -24.39 -20.65 -14.27
N ALA A 448 -25.56 -21.12 -14.71
CA ALA A 448 -26.84 -20.75 -14.12
C ALA A 448 -26.95 -21.06 -12.62
N PHE A 449 -26.18 -22.01 -12.11
CA PHE A 449 -26.11 -22.30 -10.67
C PHE A 449 -24.74 -22.07 -10.05
N GLY A 450 -23.80 -21.43 -10.79
CA GLY A 450 -22.56 -20.87 -10.25
C GLY A 450 -21.34 -21.81 -10.30
N GLN A 451 -21.26 -22.71 -11.28
CA GLN A 451 -20.10 -23.61 -11.48
C GLN A 451 -19.45 -23.41 -12.86
N ASN A 452 -18.23 -23.90 -13.02
CA ASN A 452 -17.38 -23.83 -14.22
C ASN A 452 -16.83 -22.43 -14.56
N PHE A 453 -16.83 -21.50 -13.63
CA PHE A 453 -16.19 -20.20 -13.77
C PHE A 453 -15.77 -19.65 -12.40
N ASN A 454 -14.83 -18.73 -12.39
CA ASN A 454 -14.36 -18.12 -11.16
C ASN A 454 -14.61 -16.62 -11.14
N VAL A 455 -14.98 -16.10 -9.96
CA VAL A 455 -15.16 -14.67 -9.67
C VAL A 455 -14.39 -14.28 -8.43
N THR A 456 -14.05 -13.00 -8.29
CA THR A 456 -13.57 -12.46 -7.00
C THR A 456 -14.76 -12.24 -6.05
N PRO A 457 -14.54 -12.35 -4.72
CA PRO A 457 -15.59 -12.02 -3.76
C PRO A 457 -16.12 -10.60 -3.91
N ILE A 458 -15.27 -9.61 -4.23
CA ILE A 458 -15.67 -8.22 -4.40
C ILE A 458 -16.57 -8.00 -5.62
N SER A 459 -16.24 -8.60 -6.77
CA SER A 459 -17.08 -8.49 -7.97
C SER A 459 -18.43 -9.17 -7.76
N LEU A 460 -18.46 -10.31 -7.05
CA LEU A 460 -19.70 -11.01 -6.78
C LEU A 460 -20.64 -10.21 -5.86
N ILE A 461 -20.11 -9.63 -4.75
CA ILE A 461 -20.97 -8.84 -3.84
C ILE A 461 -21.51 -7.59 -4.52
N ALA A 462 -20.73 -6.92 -5.38
CA ALA A 462 -21.16 -5.77 -6.15
C ALA A 462 -22.33 -6.13 -7.10
N ALA A 463 -22.19 -7.26 -7.82
CA ALA A 463 -23.23 -7.77 -8.69
C ALA A 463 -24.50 -8.18 -7.92
N GLN A 464 -24.34 -8.84 -6.75
CA GLN A 464 -25.46 -9.21 -5.88
C GLN A 464 -26.16 -7.98 -5.28
N ALA A 465 -25.39 -6.92 -4.91
CA ALA A 465 -25.95 -5.65 -4.45
C ALA A 465 -26.88 -5.03 -5.50
N ALA A 466 -26.50 -5.08 -6.78
CA ALA A 466 -27.35 -4.60 -7.87
C ALA A 466 -28.69 -5.37 -7.96
N CYS A 467 -28.69 -6.67 -7.63
CA CYS A 467 -29.94 -7.44 -7.63
C CYS A 467 -30.96 -6.99 -6.57
N ILE A 468 -30.51 -6.33 -5.49
CA ILE A 468 -31.34 -6.07 -4.31
C ILE A 468 -31.53 -4.59 -3.95
N ASN A 469 -30.84 -3.67 -4.62
CA ASN A 469 -30.86 -2.23 -4.30
C ASN A 469 -31.77 -1.37 -5.22
N GLY A 470 -32.56 -2.01 -6.08
CA GLY A 470 -33.37 -1.34 -7.13
C GLY A 470 -32.78 -1.52 -8.52
N GLY A 471 -31.80 -2.37 -8.68
CA GLY A 471 -31.20 -2.73 -9.95
C GLY A 471 -29.92 -1.97 -10.32
N TYR A 472 -29.35 -1.17 -9.42
CA TYR A 472 -28.23 -0.28 -9.70
C TYR A 472 -26.90 -0.90 -9.37
N LEU A 473 -26.00 -0.99 -10.34
CA LEU A 473 -24.60 -1.39 -10.14
C LEU A 473 -23.78 -0.15 -9.75
N TYR A 474 -23.16 -0.21 -8.58
CA TYR A 474 -22.21 0.79 -8.10
C TYR A 474 -20.77 0.26 -8.20
N GLN A 475 -19.82 1.17 -8.35
CA GLN A 475 -18.41 0.85 -8.21
C GLN A 475 -18.10 0.64 -6.73
N PRO A 476 -17.54 -0.52 -6.32
CA PRO A 476 -17.04 -0.68 -4.97
C PRO A 476 -15.91 0.31 -4.67
N HIS A 477 -15.89 0.88 -3.47
CA HIS A 477 -14.81 1.77 -3.05
C HIS A 477 -14.59 1.71 -1.54
N VAL A 478 -13.41 2.09 -1.13
CA VAL A 478 -12.98 2.16 0.28
C VAL A 478 -12.70 3.59 0.69
N VAL A 479 -12.20 4.46 -0.21
CA VAL A 479 -11.94 5.86 0.07
C VAL A 479 -13.15 6.71 -0.32
N GLU A 480 -13.73 7.39 0.68
CA GLU A 480 -14.86 8.31 0.51
C GLU A 480 -14.38 9.73 0.19
N GLN A 481 -13.31 10.20 0.91
CA GLN A 481 -12.75 11.54 0.75
C GLN A 481 -11.24 11.52 0.87
N ILE A 482 -10.60 12.48 0.19
CA ILE A 482 -9.21 12.88 0.45
C ILE A 482 -9.26 14.33 0.93
N ARG A 483 -8.54 14.61 2.02
CA ARG A 483 -8.44 15.95 2.62
C ARG A 483 -6.99 16.39 2.65
N ASP A 484 -6.74 17.62 2.23
CA ASP A 484 -5.40 18.18 2.33
C ASP A 484 -4.99 18.44 3.80
N SER A 485 -3.74 18.80 4.02
CA SER A 485 -3.18 19.10 5.35
C SER A 485 -3.87 20.25 6.08
N SER A 486 -4.73 21.05 5.41
CA SER A 486 -5.57 22.08 6.01
C SER A 486 -6.95 21.53 6.44
N GLY A 487 -7.27 20.29 6.07
CA GLY A 487 -8.58 19.65 6.27
C GLY A 487 -9.60 19.95 5.16
N ALA A 488 -9.21 20.62 4.08
CA ALA A 488 -10.09 20.87 2.95
C ALA A 488 -10.24 19.60 2.10
N VAL A 489 -11.46 19.30 1.65
CA VAL A 489 -11.74 18.15 0.78
C VAL A 489 -11.21 18.44 -0.62
N VAL A 490 -10.22 17.68 -1.07
CA VAL A 490 -9.63 17.76 -2.41
C VAL A 490 -10.17 16.68 -3.35
N TYR A 491 -10.69 15.58 -2.80
CA TYR A 491 -11.40 14.55 -3.53
C TYR A 491 -12.61 14.07 -2.75
N GLN A 492 -13.71 13.82 -3.47
CA GLN A 492 -14.93 13.19 -2.95
C GLN A 492 -15.35 12.12 -3.93
N HIS A 493 -15.58 10.89 -3.44
CA HIS A 493 -16.07 9.81 -4.28
C HIS A 493 -17.45 10.15 -4.88
N ASP A 494 -17.63 9.83 -6.16
CA ASP A 494 -18.92 9.99 -6.85
C ASP A 494 -19.80 8.75 -6.67
N ASN A 495 -20.77 8.85 -5.79
CA ASN A 495 -21.71 7.78 -5.47
C ASN A 495 -22.83 7.59 -6.52
N THR A 496 -22.61 7.98 -7.79
CA THR A 496 -23.54 7.68 -8.87
C THR A 496 -23.41 6.24 -9.34
N PRO A 497 -24.54 5.54 -9.64
CA PRO A 497 -24.45 4.18 -10.14
C PRO A 497 -23.84 4.15 -11.56
N LEU A 498 -23.03 3.13 -11.83
CA LEU A 498 -22.46 2.90 -13.16
C LEU A 498 -23.57 2.65 -14.21
N ARG A 499 -24.61 1.91 -13.82
CA ARG A 499 -25.78 1.57 -14.66
C ARG A 499 -26.90 0.93 -13.86
N GLN A 500 -28.10 0.90 -14.42
CA GLN A 500 -29.19 0.05 -13.94
C GLN A 500 -29.17 -1.25 -14.75
N VAL A 501 -29.08 -2.40 -14.07
CA VAL A 501 -28.98 -3.74 -14.69
C VAL A 501 -30.34 -4.40 -14.76
N VAL A 502 -31.13 -4.24 -13.71
CA VAL A 502 -32.51 -4.78 -13.66
C VAL A 502 -33.47 -3.70 -13.13
N SER A 503 -34.78 -3.89 -13.36
CA SER A 503 -35.79 -2.96 -12.88
C SER A 503 -35.95 -2.98 -11.34
N GLN A 504 -36.52 -1.91 -10.80
CA GLN A 504 -36.88 -1.86 -9.37
C GLN A 504 -37.88 -2.96 -8.98
N GLN A 505 -38.77 -3.33 -9.91
CA GLN A 505 -39.75 -4.40 -9.70
C GLN A 505 -39.07 -5.77 -9.58
N THR A 506 -38.14 -6.08 -10.48
CA THR A 506 -37.31 -7.30 -10.43
C THR A 506 -36.53 -7.38 -9.14
N SER A 507 -35.86 -6.29 -8.76
CA SER A 507 -35.11 -6.19 -7.50
C SER A 507 -36.01 -6.43 -6.27
N ALA A 508 -37.25 -5.91 -6.27
CA ALA A 508 -38.18 -6.15 -5.16
C ALA A 508 -38.61 -7.63 -5.09
N THR A 509 -38.88 -8.25 -6.24
CA THR A 509 -39.22 -9.68 -6.32
C THR A 509 -38.06 -10.59 -5.91
N ALA A 510 -36.83 -10.25 -6.32
CA ALA A 510 -35.61 -10.97 -5.90
C ALA A 510 -35.44 -10.92 -4.37
N ARG A 511 -35.60 -9.73 -3.74
CA ARG A 511 -35.57 -9.61 -2.26
C ARG A 511 -36.63 -10.50 -1.58
N GLU A 512 -37.83 -10.57 -2.11
CA GLU A 512 -38.90 -11.40 -1.57
C GLU A 512 -38.55 -12.90 -1.61
N CYS A 513 -37.91 -13.37 -2.71
CA CYS A 513 -37.41 -14.72 -2.83
C CYS A 513 -36.26 -15.01 -1.86
N LEU A 514 -35.32 -14.05 -1.69
CA LEU A 514 -34.20 -14.19 -0.78
C LEU A 514 -34.63 -14.14 0.70
N GLU A 515 -35.62 -13.34 1.05
CA GLU A 515 -36.23 -13.34 2.39
C GLU A 515 -36.82 -14.71 2.73
N TYR A 516 -37.54 -15.33 1.75
CA TYR A 516 -38.08 -16.69 1.92
C TYR A 516 -36.97 -17.74 2.22
N VAL A 517 -35.77 -17.60 1.60
CA VAL A 517 -34.65 -18.51 1.90
C VAL A 517 -34.32 -18.53 3.39
N VAL A 518 -34.37 -17.35 4.05
CA VAL A 518 -34.02 -17.19 5.47
C VAL A 518 -35.21 -17.46 6.39
N SER A 519 -36.44 -17.10 5.98
CA SER A 519 -37.64 -17.33 6.81
C SER A 519 -38.08 -18.79 6.81
N ASP A 520 -38.11 -19.43 5.64
CA ASP A 520 -38.74 -20.74 5.44
C ASP A 520 -37.85 -21.76 4.73
N GLY A 521 -36.78 -21.30 4.05
CA GLY A 521 -35.86 -22.14 3.28
C GLY A 521 -34.65 -22.66 4.04
N GLY A 522 -33.60 -23.01 3.29
CA GLY A 522 -32.34 -23.57 3.82
C GLY A 522 -31.44 -22.59 4.57
N GLY A 523 -31.76 -21.28 4.59
CA GLY A 523 -30.99 -20.22 5.25
C GLY A 523 -31.45 -19.84 6.66
N ARG A 524 -32.31 -20.63 7.31
CA ARG A 524 -32.93 -20.31 8.62
C ARG A 524 -31.93 -19.97 9.73
N ASN A 525 -30.73 -20.50 9.68
CA ASN A 525 -29.67 -20.19 10.66
C ASN A 525 -29.22 -18.71 10.59
N GLY A 526 -29.49 -18.00 9.49
CA GLY A 526 -29.22 -16.58 9.32
C GLY A 526 -30.30 -15.66 9.90
N GLN A 527 -31.36 -16.20 10.52
CA GLN A 527 -32.48 -15.41 11.01
C GLN A 527 -32.11 -14.62 12.28
N VAL A 528 -32.39 -13.33 12.29
CA VAL A 528 -32.17 -12.45 13.46
C VAL A 528 -33.51 -11.83 13.84
N LYS A 529 -33.92 -12.05 15.11
CA LYS A 529 -35.19 -11.55 15.63
C LYS A 529 -35.27 -10.02 15.53
N GLY A 530 -36.33 -9.52 14.91
CA GLY A 530 -36.56 -8.08 14.75
C GLY A 530 -36.02 -7.48 13.47
N TYR A 531 -35.30 -8.28 12.65
CA TYR A 531 -34.76 -7.85 11.36
C TYR A 531 -35.32 -8.68 10.20
N ARG A 532 -35.50 -8.03 9.05
CA ARG A 532 -35.80 -8.72 7.79
C ARG A 532 -34.47 -9.04 7.11
N ILE A 533 -34.18 -10.31 6.92
CA ILE A 533 -32.94 -10.80 6.35
C ILE A 533 -33.28 -11.67 5.14
N GLY A 534 -32.69 -11.35 4.01
CA GLY A 534 -32.62 -12.21 2.84
C GLY A 534 -31.24 -12.81 2.71
N GLY A 535 -31.12 -13.97 2.09
CA GLY A 535 -29.82 -14.61 1.95
C GLY A 535 -29.81 -15.75 0.95
N LYS A 536 -28.60 -16.24 0.65
CA LYS A 536 -28.39 -17.43 -0.16
C LYS A 536 -27.15 -18.17 0.30
N THR A 537 -27.30 -19.46 0.58
CA THR A 537 -26.18 -20.36 0.85
C THR A 537 -25.46 -20.73 -0.45
N GLY A 538 -24.14 -20.92 -0.37
CA GLY A 538 -23.31 -21.40 -1.50
C GLY A 538 -22.47 -22.60 -1.09
N THR A 539 -22.32 -23.51 -2.02
CA THR A 539 -21.37 -24.62 -1.98
C THR A 539 -20.86 -24.84 -3.39
N ALA A 540 -19.56 -24.95 -3.55
CA ALA A 540 -18.93 -25.28 -4.83
C ALA A 540 -17.88 -26.36 -4.61
N ASP A 541 -17.69 -27.22 -5.60
CA ASP A 541 -16.63 -28.22 -5.60
C ASP A 541 -15.29 -27.55 -5.90
N LYS A 542 -14.22 -27.99 -5.23
CA LYS A 542 -12.86 -27.60 -5.59
C LYS A 542 -12.22 -28.74 -6.39
N VAL A 543 -11.75 -28.42 -7.59
CA VAL A 543 -10.87 -29.33 -8.32
C VAL A 543 -9.58 -29.47 -7.50
N LYS A 544 -9.21 -30.71 -7.15
CA LYS A 544 -7.92 -30.96 -6.48
C LYS A 544 -6.80 -30.59 -7.45
N THR A 545 -5.90 -29.72 -7.00
CA THR A 545 -4.68 -29.40 -7.74
C THR A 545 -3.88 -30.68 -7.93
N GLY A 546 -3.89 -31.24 -9.14
CA GLY A 546 -3.21 -32.49 -9.48
C GLY A 546 -3.97 -33.43 -10.44
N ASP A 547 -5.24 -33.13 -10.72
CA ASP A 547 -6.08 -33.93 -11.64
C ASP A 547 -6.28 -33.25 -13.01
N VAL A 548 -5.34 -32.40 -13.48
CA VAL A 548 -5.32 -31.81 -14.82
C VAL A 548 -4.03 -32.24 -15.52
#